data_dddfbfdfe5d3f9b61473c05b5c07e8d5
#
_entry.id   dddfbfdfe5d3f9b61473c05b5c07e8d5
#
_cell.length_a   1.000
_cell.length_b   1.000
_cell.length_c   1.000
_cell.angle_alpha   90.00
_cell.angle_beta   90.00
_cell.angle_gamma   90.00
#
_symmetry.space_group_name_H-M   'P 1'
#
loop_
_entity.id
_entity.type
_entity.pdbx_description
1 polymer ?
#
loop_
_entity_poly.entity_id
_entity_poly.type
_entity_poly.pdbx_seq_one_letter_code
_entity_poly.pdbx_strand_id
1 'polypeptide(L)'
;EILRCLVGSEMCIRDRYEEIVKKAGEMKIPVFINPRPEDGISLSMQIGLMSVRDTDACLFTVSDQPWLEADTVVALTELFENEKKGMACIRWNGKTGNPCIFGQKYYEELMEISGDKGGKKIIKKHPEDVAYLQIRNARELQDADEPDVFTAGNLR
;
A
#
# COMPACT_ATOMS: atom_id res chain seq x y z
N GLU A 1 9.66 9.35 15.88
CA GLU A 1 8.65 8.32 16.32
C GLU A 1 7.94 7.64 15.16
N ILE A 2 7.73 8.31 14.03
CA ILE A 2 7.04 7.79 12.85
C ILE A 2 7.82 6.70 12.12
N LEU A 3 9.13 6.70 12.19
CA LEU A 3 9.99 5.62 11.67
C LEU A 3 9.73 4.25 12.35
N ARG A 4 8.97 4.19 13.42
CA ARG A 4 8.53 2.93 14.04
C ARG A 4 7.30 2.31 13.36
N CYS A 5 6.57 3.05 12.54
CA CYS A 5 5.39 2.57 11.82
C CYS A 5 5.71 1.96 10.44
N LEU A 6 6.96 2.02 9.97
CA LEU A 6 7.42 1.38 8.73
C LEU A 6 7.83 -0.09 8.92
N VAL A 7 7.41 -0.74 10.00
CA VAL A 7 7.78 -2.13 10.33
C VAL A 7 6.62 -3.05 9.99
N GLY A 8 6.47 -3.37 8.74
CA GLY A 8 5.53 -4.37 8.31
C GLY A 8 5.32 -4.28 6.81
N SER A 9 6.29 -4.66 6.00
CA SER A 9 5.97 -4.95 4.61
C SER A 9 5.40 -6.35 4.58
N GLU A 10 4.12 -6.43 4.30
CA GLU A 10 3.43 -7.66 4.06
C GLU A 10 3.36 -7.89 2.58
N MET A 11 3.71 -9.07 2.18
CA MET A 11 3.64 -9.50 0.81
C MET A 11 2.62 -10.61 0.71
N CYS A 12 1.47 -10.29 0.12
CA CYS A 12 0.52 -11.31 -0.31
C CYS A 12 0.97 -11.89 -1.64
N ILE A 13 1.24 -13.19 -1.67
CA ILE A 13 1.78 -13.86 -2.85
C ILE A 13 0.85 -14.98 -3.27
N ARG A 14 0.47 -14.94 -4.55
CA ARG A 14 -0.49 -15.88 -5.12
C ARG A 14 0.11 -17.21 -5.60
N ASP A 15 1.34 -17.29 -6.12
CA ASP A 15 1.80 -18.49 -6.83
C ASP A 15 3.28 -18.91 -6.69
N ARG A 16 4.17 -18.16 -6.03
CA ARG A 16 5.60 -18.55 -5.88
C ARG A 16 6.18 -18.06 -4.56
N TYR A 17 5.73 -18.69 -3.50
CA TYR A 17 5.99 -18.24 -2.13
C TYR A 17 7.45 -18.30 -1.68
N GLU A 18 8.18 -19.34 -2.08
CA GLU A 18 9.48 -19.66 -1.47
C GLU A 18 10.56 -18.60 -1.76
N GLU A 19 10.67 -18.15 -2.99
CA GLU A 19 11.69 -17.17 -3.38
C GLU A 19 11.45 -15.81 -2.72
N ILE A 20 10.20 -15.42 -2.60
CA ILE A 20 9.81 -14.12 -2.01
C ILE A 20 9.94 -14.17 -0.50
N VAL A 21 9.52 -15.27 0.15
CA VAL A 21 9.74 -15.49 1.60
C VAL A 21 11.23 -15.46 1.92
N LYS A 22 12.06 -16.12 1.10
CA LYS A 22 13.51 -16.08 1.23
C LYS A 22 14.06 -14.67 1.10
N LYS A 23 13.62 -13.93 0.08
CA LYS A 23 14.07 -12.55 -0.15
C LYS A 23 13.67 -11.61 0.97
N ALA A 24 12.44 -11.71 1.46
CA ALA A 24 11.98 -10.95 2.61
C ALA A 24 12.79 -11.30 3.87
N GLY A 25 13.10 -12.59 4.07
CA GLY A 25 13.97 -13.04 5.17
C GLY A 25 15.37 -12.45 5.12
N GLU A 26 15.99 -12.39 3.93
CA GLU A 26 17.28 -11.73 3.69
C GLU A 26 17.22 -10.23 4.06
N MET A 27 16.08 -9.58 3.79
CA MET A 27 15.82 -8.18 4.12
C MET A 27 15.33 -7.97 5.55
N LYS A 28 15.17 -9.03 6.34
CA LYS A 28 14.61 -9.02 7.71
C LYS A 28 13.20 -8.41 7.78
N ILE A 29 12.40 -8.62 6.74
CA ILE A 29 11.01 -8.19 6.66
C ILE A 29 10.12 -9.35 7.15
N PRO A 30 9.24 -9.14 8.13
CA PRO A 30 8.26 -10.14 8.54
C PRO A 30 7.33 -10.51 7.38
N VAL A 31 7.05 -11.80 7.23
CA VAL A 31 6.17 -12.31 6.17
C VAL A 31 4.95 -12.97 6.79
N PHE A 32 3.79 -12.58 6.32
CA PHE A 32 2.52 -13.23 6.66
C PHE A 32 1.94 -13.86 5.38
N ILE A 33 1.68 -15.15 5.43
CA ILE A 33 1.16 -15.88 4.27
C ILE A 33 -0.37 -15.82 4.31
N ASN A 34 -0.98 -15.34 3.22
CA ASN A 34 -2.42 -15.42 3.06
C ASN A 34 -2.80 -16.88 2.72
N PRO A 35 -3.53 -17.59 3.60
CA PRO A 35 -3.88 -19.00 3.36
C PRO A 35 -4.99 -19.17 2.32
N ARG A 36 -5.67 -18.08 1.91
CA ARG A 36 -6.79 -18.09 0.97
C ARG A 36 -6.69 -16.93 -0.02
N PRO A 37 -5.70 -16.96 -0.93
CA PRO A 37 -5.48 -15.88 -1.90
C PRO A 37 -6.68 -15.67 -2.85
N GLU A 38 -7.54 -16.69 -3.00
CA GLU A 38 -8.79 -16.64 -3.76
C GLU A 38 -9.84 -15.69 -3.15
N ASP A 39 -9.74 -15.38 -1.86
CA ASP A 39 -10.63 -14.41 -1.20
C ASP A 39 -10.30 -12.95 -1.55
N GLY A 40 -9.29 -12.75 -2.39
CA GLY A 40 -8.91 -11.45 -2.94
C GLY A 40 -7.98 -10.63 -2.03
N ILE A 41 -7.68 -9.40 -2.47
CA ILE A 41 -6.72 -8.50 -1.81
C ILE A 41 -7.18 -8.07 -0.41
N SER A 42 -8.49 -8.07 -0.15
CA SER A 42 -9.03 -7.65 1.15
C SER A 42 -8.52 -8.50 2.30
N LEU A 43 -8.45 -9.83 2.13
CA LEU A 43 -7.94 -10.71 3.17
C LEU A 43 -6.46 -10.44 3.48
N SER A 44 -5.67 -10.14 2.46
CA SER A 44 -4.26 -9.78 2.65
C SER A 44 -4.10 -8.48 3.43
N MET A 45 -4.91 -7.47 3.11
CA MET A 45 -4.93 -6.21 3.85
C MET A 45 -5.34 -6.43 5.31
N GLN A 46 -6.31 -7.30 5.58
CA GLN A 46 -6.76 -7.63 6.93
C GLN A 46 -5.68 -8.35 7.74
N ILE A 47 -5.01 -9.34 7.14
CA ILE A 47 -3.89 -10.06 7.78
C ILE A 47 -2.81 -9.05 8.18
N GLY A 48 -2.45 -8.14 7.27
CA GLY A 48 -1.50 -7.11 7.53
C GLY A 48 -1.90 -6.16 8.62
N LEU A 49 -3.09 -5.69 8.54
CA LEU A 49 -3.61 -4.77 9.53
C LEU A 49 -3.61 -5.38 10.95
N MET A 50 -3.88 -6.69 11.06
CA MET A 50 -3.83 -7.37 12.36
C MET A 50 -2.46 -7.35 13.02
N SER A 51 -1.38 -7.34 12.24
CA SER A 51 0.00 -7.30 12.78
C SER A 51 0.40 -5.92 13.28
N VAL A 52 -0.29 -4.87 12.84
CA VAL A 52 -0.01 -3.45 13.16
C VAL A 52 -1.20 -2.75 13.83
N ARG A 53 -2.11 -3.50 14.42
CA ARG A 53 -3.38 -2.99 14.95
C ARG A 53 -3.23 -1.91 16.03
N ASP A 54 -2.13 -1.94 16.78
CA ASP A 54 -1.84 -1.01 17.87
C ASP A 54 -1.10 0.27 17.38
N THR A 55 -1.04 0.50 16.07
CA THR A 55 -0.44 1.70 15.51
C THR A 55 -1.49 2.77 15.22
N ASP A 56 -1.06 4.04 15.21
CA ASP A 56 -1.95 5.18 14.93
C ASP A 56 -2.38 5.23 13.46
N ALA A 57 -1.55 4.71 12.56
CA ALA A 57 -1.84 4.62 11.13
C ALA A 57 -1.05 3.47 10.47
N CYS A 58 -1.55 3.00 9.33
CA CYS A 58 -0.91 2.00 8.50
C CYS A 58 -0.80 2.48 7.05
N LEU A 59 0.40 2.35 6.47
CA LEU A 59 0.64 2.60 5.06
C LEU A 59 0.56 1.29 4.29
N PHE A 60 -0.29 1.25 3.27
CA PHE A 60 -0.39 0.14 2.33
C PHE A 60 0.27 0.51 1.01
N THR A 61 1.15 -0.34 0.55
CA THR A 61 1.77 -0.26 -0.78
C THR A 61 1.62 -1.60 -1.49
N VAL A 62 1.88 -1.63 -2.78
CA VAL A 62 1.88 -2.84 -3.61
C VAL A 62 3.28 -3.08 -4.15
N SER A 63 3.63 -4.33 -4.42
CA SER A 63 4.98 -4.72 -4.86
C SER A 63 5.19 -4.62 -6.37
N ASP A 64 4.14 -4.40 -7.13
CA ASP A 64 4.12 -4.32 -8.59
C ASP A 64 4.27 -2.88 -9.14
N GLN A 65 4.56 -1.89 -8.27
CA GLN A 65 4.83 -0.50 -8.66
C GLN A 65 6.32 -0.15 -8.47
N PRO A 66 7.22 -0.62 -9.35
CA PRO A 66 8.67 -0.50 -9.17
C PRO A 66 9.21 0.92 -9.39
N TRP A 67 8.40 1.83 -9.93
CA TRP A 67 8.77 3.24 -10.13
C TRP A 67 8.33 4.16 -8.99
N LEU A 68 7.72 3.61 -7.93
CA LEU A 68 7.39 4.39 -6.74
C LEU A 68 8.69 4.92 -6.10
N GLU A 69 8.76 6.23 -5.94
CA GLU A 69 9.92 6.90 -5.38
C GLU A 69 9.83 6.94 -3.83
N ALA A 70 10.97 6.72 -3.16
CA ALA A 70 11.03 6.78 -1.71
C ALA A 70 10.63 8.18 -1.19
N ASP A 71 11.00 9.23 -1.90
CA ASP A 71 10.66 10.61 -1.55
C ASP A 71 9.14 10.85 -1.60
N THR A 72 8.41 10.17 -2.51
CA THR A 72 6.95 10.22 -2.57
C THR A 72 6.32 9.58 -1.33
N VAL A 73 6.88 8.47 -0.84
CA VAL A 73 6.40 7.81 0.39
C VAL A 73 6.62 8.74 1.60
N VAL A 74 7.79 9.36 1.71
CA VAL A 74 8.11 10.33 2.78
C VAL A 74 7.14 11.52 2.72
N ALA A 75 6.98 12.13 1.54
CA ALA A 75 6.08 13.27 1.36
C ALA A 75 4.61 12.93 1.67
N LEU A 76 4.17 11.69 1.35
CA LEU A 76 2.82 11.24 1.68
C LEU A 76 2.63 11.10 3.20
N THR A 77 3.64 10.61 3.91
CA THR A 77 3.61 10.48 5.37
C THR A 77 3.55 11.85 6.04
N GLU A 78 4.39 12.78 5.60
CA GLU A 78 4.38 14.17 6.08
C GLU A 78 3.04 14.86 5.82
N LEU A 79 2.46 14.65 4.64
CA LEU A 79 1.15 15.18 4.29
C LEU A 79 0.07 14.65 5.23
N PHE A 80 0.04 13.34 5.48
CA PHE A 80 -0.92 12.70 6.37
C PHE A 80 -0.89 13.31 7.78
N GLU A 81 0.31 13.54 8.30
CA GLU A 81 0.49 14.13 9.63
C GLU A 81 0.06 15.59 9.73
N ASN A 82 0.40 16.37 8.71
CA ASN A 82 0.14 17.80 8.69
C ASN A 82 -1.33 18.13 8.45
N GLU A 83 -2.00 17.40 7.55
CA GLU A 83 -3.39 17.68 7.14
C GLU A 83 -4.43 17.21 8.17
N LYS A 84 -4.04 16.40 9.17
CA LYS A 84 -4.94 15.84 10.19
C LYS A 84 -6.18 15.16 9.62
N LYS A 85 -6.04 14.61 8.39
CA LYS A 85 -7.05 13.77 7.76
C LYS A 85 -6.90 12.32 8.22
N GLY A 86 -7.98 11.56 8.12
CA GLY A 86 -7.93 10.15 8.50
C GLY A 86 -7.31 9.24 7.47
N MET A 87 -7.12 9.72 6.25
CA MET A 87 -6.51 8.98 5.15
C MET A 87 -5.62 9.89 4.31
N ALA A 88 -4.63 9.28 3.63
CA ALA A 88 -3.87 9.94 2.57
C ALA A 88 -3.61 8.96 1.42
N CYS A 89 -3.51 9.46 0.20
CA CYS A 89 -3.08 8.67 -0.95
C CYS A 89 -2.43 9.54 -2.02
N ILE A 90 -1.66 8.92 -2.90
CA ILE A 90 -1.10 9.61 -4.07
C ILE A 90 -2.16 9.81 -5.15
N ARG A 91 -1.97 10.86 -5.96
CA ARG A 91 -2.91 11.27 -7.00
C ARG A 91 -2.19 11.83 -8.22
N TRP A 92 -2.63 11.42 -9.41
CA TRP A 92 -2.20 11.97 -10.70
C TRP A 92 -3.41 12.24 -11.59
N ASN A 93 -3.58 13.49 -12.02
CA ASN A 93 -4.69 13.90 -12.93
C ASN A 93 -6.06 13.36 -12.48
N GLY A 94 -6.36 13.42 -11.17
CA GLY A 94 -7.61 12.93 -10.59
C GLY A 94 -7.66 11.42 -10.31
N LYS A 95 -6.73 10.63 -10.84
CA LYS A 95 -6.61 9.20 -10.57
C LYS A 95 -5.83 8.99 -9.27
N THR A 96 -6.42 8.28 -8.30
CA THR A 96 -5.79 7.92 -7.05
C THR A 96 -5.19 6.51 -7.12
N GLY A 97 -4.12 6.26 -6.37
CA GLY A 97 -3.48 4.95 -6.29
C GLY A 97 -2.68 4.75 -5.02
N ASN A 98 -1.97 3.63 -4.98
CA ASN A 98 -1.04 3.30 -3.90
C ASN A 98 0.27 4.09 -4.06
N PRO A 99 0.96 4.38 -2.93
CA PRO A 99 0.61 4.02 -1.56
C PRO A 99 -0.59 4.80 -0.99
N CYS A 100 -1.26 4.17 -0.02
CA CYS A 100 -2.34 4.79 0.75
C CYS A 100 -2.07 4.65 2.24
N ILE A 101 -2.40 5.67 3.03
CA ILE A 101 -2.34 5.66 4.49
C ILE A 101 -3.76 5.67 5.04
N PHE A 102 -4.00 4.83 6.04
CA PHE A 102 -5.24 4.80 6.80
C PHE A 102 -4.93 4.96 8.29
N GLY A 103 -5.54 5.96 8.91
CA GLY A 103 -5.50 6.14 10.35
C GLY A 103 -6.32 5.07 11.08
N GLN A 104 -6.01 4.84 12.34
CA GLN A 104 -6.62 3.80 13.19
C GLN A 104 -8.15 3.85 13.19
N LYS A 105 -8.77 5.02 13.07
CA LYS A 105 -10.23 5.15 13.01
C LYS A 105 -10.90 4.41 11.84
N TYR A 106 -10.13 4.04 10.79
CA TYR A 106 -10.61 3.29 9.64
C TYR A 106 -10.30 1.78 9.69
N TYR A 107 -9.62 1.30 10.75
CA TYR A 107 -9.21 -0.09 10.85
C TYR A 107 -10.40 -1.05 10.89
N GLU A 108 -11.44 -0.72 11.65
CA GLU A 108 -12.64 -1.55 11.69
C GLU A 108 -13.32 -1.64 10.30
N GLU A 109 -13.39 -0.52 9.57
CA GLU A 109 -13.97 -0.51 8.23
C GLU A 109 -13.10 -1.27 7.21
N LEU A 110 -11.76 -1.24 7.37
CA LEU A 110 -10.84 -2.07 6.58
C LEU A 110 -11.03 -3.56 6.86
N MET A 111 -11.35 -3.93 8.09
CA MET A 111 -11.64 -5.33 8.46
C MET A 111 -12.98 -5.86 7.91
N GLU A 112 -13.88 -4.98 7.47
CA GLU A 112 -15.18 -5.34 6.89
C GLU A 112 -15.17 -5.45 5.35
N ILE A 113 -14.10 -5.00 4.67
CA ILE A 113 -14.02 -5.14 3.21
C ILE A 113 -13.87 -6.59 2.80
N SER A 114 -14.35 -6.94 1.60
CA SER A 114 -14.29 -8.31 1.08
C SER A 114 -14.01 -8.34 -0.43
N GLY A 115 -13.41 -9.44 -0.90
CA GLY A 115 -13.09 -9.70 -2.31
C GLY A 115 -11.93 -8.83 -2.81
N ASP A 116 -11.90 -8.54 -4.10
CA ASP A 116 -10.86 -7.72 -4.75
C ASP A 116 -11.05 -6.20 -4.55
N LYS A 117 -11.71 -5.83 -3.47
CA LYS A 117 -11.93 -4.43 -3.09
C LYS A 117 -10.91 -4.04 -2.03
N GLY A 118 -9.84 -3.38 -2.45
CA GLY A 118 -8.86 -2.79 -1.53
C GLY A 118 -9.37 -1.52 -0.84
N GLY A 119 -8.51 -0.86 -0.09
CA GLY A 119 -8.79 0.39 0.65
C GLY A 119 -9.38 1.53 -0.19
N LYS A 120 -9.27 1.45 -1.52
CA LYS A 120 -9.86 2.43 -2.46
C LYS A 120 -11.37 2.61 -2.29
N LYS A 121 -12.09 1.56 -1.80
CA LYS A 121 -13.53 1.67 -1.51
C LYS A 121 -13.78 2.64 -0.35
N ILE A 122 -12.96 2.57 0.69
CA ILE A 122 -13.07 3.43 1.87
C ILE A 122 -12.71 4.88 1.50
N ILE A 123 -11.64 5.08 0.73
CA ILE A 123 -11.25 6.40 0.20
C ILE A 123 -12.41 7.05 -0.57
N LYS A 124 -13.11 6.28 -1.41
CA LYS A 124 -14.25 6.78 -2.17
C LYS A 124 -15.50 7.07 -1.32
N LYS A 125 -15.65 6.37 -0.21
CA LYS A 125 -16.79 6.54 0.72
C LYS A 125 -16.63 7.79 1.58
N HIS A 126 -15.38 8.19 1.89
CA HIS A 126 -15.06 9.32 2.77
C HIS A 126 -14.10 10.32 2.08
N PRO A 127 -14.47 10.87 0.91
CA PRO A 127 -13.57 11.72 0.13
C PRO A 127 -13.18 13.02 0.84
N GLU A 128 -14.00 13.47 1.80
CA GLU A 128 -13.77 14.67 2.62
C GLU A 128 -12.65 14.47 3.65
N ASP A 129 -12.34 13.22 4.00
CA ASP A 129 -11.35 12.88 5.02
C ASP A 129 -10.06 12.29 4.44
N VAL A 130 -9.77 12.60 3.18
CA VAL A 130 -8.56 12.16 2.46
C VAL A 130 -7.67 13.35 2.12
N ALA A 131 -6.39 13.24 2.47
CA ALA A 131 -5.34 14.11 1.95
C ALA A 131 -4.78 13.50 0.64
N TYR A 132 -4.63 14.32 -0.40
CA TYR A 132 -4.16 13.86 -1.70
C TYR A 132 -2.80 14.46 -2.04
N LEU A 133 -1.76 13.63 -2.09
CA LEU A 133 -0.45 14.02 -2.59
C LEU A 133 -0.44 14.00 -4.12
N GLN A 134 -0.32 15.18 -4.74
CA GLN A 134 -0.16 15.26 -6.19
C GLN A 134 1.26 14.85 -6.57
N ILE A 135 1.41 13.71 -7.22
CA ILE A 135 2.70 13.24 -7.73
C ILE A 135 3.06 13.93 -9.05
N ARG A 136 4.35 13.97 -9.36
CA ARG A 136 4.89 14.62 -10.57
C ARG A 136 5.09 13.66 -11.73
N ASN A 137 5.20 12.36 -11.43
CA ASN A 137 5.49 11.32 -12.38
C ASN A 137 4.38 10.27 -12.40
N ALA A 138 3.64 10.19 -13.51
CA ALA A 138 2.55 9.21 -13.68
C ALA A 138 3.03 7.75 -13.56
N ARG A 139 4.32 7.49 -13.81
CA ARG A 139 4.89 6.13 -13.72
C ARG A 139 4.84 5.56 -12.32
N GLU A 140 4.80 6.37 -11.28
CA GLU A 140 4.65 5.91 -9.91
C GLU A 140 3.33 5.16 -9.66
N LEU A 141 2.31 5.36 -10.50
CA LEU A 141 1.04 4.64 -10.48
C LEU A 141 0.97 3.47 -11.47
N GLN A 142 2.07 3.15 -12.14
CA GLN A 142 2.10 2.12 -13.17
C GLN A 142 2.48 0.78 -12.56
N ASP A 143 1.60 -0.20 -12.76
CA ASP A 143 1.84 -1.58 -12.36
C ASP A 143 2.76 -2.27 -13.40
N ALA A 144 3.64 -3.16 -12.94
CA ALA A 144 4.55 -3.96 -13.78
C ALA A 144 4.01 -5.38 -13.93
N ASP A 145 2.91 -5.51 -14.69
CA ASP A 145 2.22 -6.79 -14.88
C ASP A 145 2.94 -7.73 -15.87
N GLU A 146 3.78 -7.16 -16.73
CA GLU A 146 4.46 -7.89 -17.82
C GLU A 146 5.98 -7.66 -17.80
N PRO A 147 6.82 -8.67 -18.14
CA PRO A 147 8.28 -8.52 -18.19
C PRO A 147 8.77 -7.42 -19.15
N ASP A 148 8.02 -7.14 -20.21
CA ASP A 148 8.35 -6.14 -21.22
C ASP A 148 8.34 -4.71 -20.71
N VAL A 149 7.73 -4.47 -19.55
CA VAL A 149 7.70 -3.15 -18.89
C VAL A 149 9.12 -2.68 -18.51
N PHE A 150 10.06 -3.62 -18.33
CA PHE A 150 11.47 -3.34 -17.99
C PHE A 150 12.39 -3.24 -19.20
N THR A 151 11.89 -3.27 -20.45
CA THR A 151 12.72 -3.15 -21.64
C THR A 151 13.32 -1.74 -21.79
N ALA A 152 14.50 -1.64 -22.39
CA ALA A 152 15.39 -0.47 -22.39
C ALA A 152 14.78 0.86 -22.88
N GLY A 153 13.61 0.85 -23.52
CA GLY A 153 12.86 2.05 -23.92
C GLY A 153 12.09 2.72 -22.77
N ASN A 154 11.86 2.01 -21.68
CA ASN A 154 11.02 2.46 -20.55
C ASN A 154 11.82 2.90 -19.31
N LEU A 155 13.16 2.82 -19.38
CA LEU A 155 14.08 3.16 -18.27
C LEU A 155 14.62 4.61 -18.33
N ARG A 156 13.95 5.51 -19.07
CA ARG A 156 14.35 6.93 -19.15
C ARG A 156 13.35 7.83 -18.43
#